data_8cac29b5ec40d79ee7d4f5d806c80157
#
_entry.id   8cac29b5ec40d79ee7d4f5d806c80157
#
_cell.length_a   1.000
_cell.length_b   1.000
_cell.length_c   1.000
_cell.angle_alpha   90.00
_cell.angle_beta   90.00
_cell.angle_gamma   90.00
#
_symmetry.space_group_name_H-M   'P 1'
#
loop_
_entity.id
_entity.type
_entity.pdbx_description
1 polymer ?
#
loop_
_entity_poly.entity_id
_entity_poly.type
_entity_poly.pdbx_seq_one_letter_code
_entity_poly.pdbx_strand_id
1 'polypeptide(L)'
;MKMVLLTLLNTFEIESVATADGAEPAERLMFAMADSDAPVFFWDAEKKVLGKVLGAWNQGQVGSCVSFGCGRGAQDVLLLEVAAGEPEQWPGSEVATEPIYGGSRVEVGGGQISGDGSIGAWAAKWVKDWGILVRKRYSTSGG
;
A
#
# COMPACT_ATOMS: atom_id res chain seq x y z
N MET A 1 -6.07 17.41 3.88
CA MET A 1 -5.75 15.98 3.93
C MET A 1 -5.56 15.56 2.47
N LYS A 2 -4.31 15.34 2.05
CA LYS A 2 -4.00 14.96 0.67
C LYS A 2 -4.20 13.44 0.60
N MET A 3 -5.19 12.99 -0.12
CA MET A 3 -5.45 11.58 -0.37
C MET A 3 -4.46 11.14 -1.46
N VAL A 4 -3.60 10.20 -1.13
CA VAL A 4 -2.73 9.56 -2.13
C VAL A 4 -3.57 8.47 -2.78
N LEU A 5 -3.94 8.68 -4.03
CA LEU A 5 -4.67 7.70 -4.82
C LEU A 5 -3.66 6.66 -5.32
N LEU A 6 -3.77 5.44 -4.83
CA LEU A 6 -2.97 4.34 -5.35
C LEU A 6 -3.57 3.85 -6.68
N THR A 7 -2.93 4.17 -7.76
CA THR A 7 -3.29 3.68 -9.12
C THR A 7 -2.98 2.17 -9.29
N LEU A 8 -2.34 1.58 -8.30
CA LEU A 8 -1.79 0.22 -8.31
C LEU A 8 -2.78 -0.93 -8.40
N LEU A 9 -4.05 -0.71 -8.13
CA LEU A 9 -5.03 -1.81 -8.14
C LEU A 9 -5.63 -2.10 -9.52
N ASN A 10 -5.26 -1.33 -10.55
CA ASN A 10 -5.62 -1.67 -11.92
C ASN A 10 -4.78 -2.81 -12.52
N THR A 11 -3.67 -3.20 -11.87
CA THR A 11 -2.80 -4.29 -12.33
C THR A 11 -3.30 -5.69 -11.99
N PHE A 12 -4.41 -5.85 -11.28
CA PHE A 12 -5.02 -7.16 -11.05
C PHE A 12 -6.01 -7.60 -12.14
N GLU A 13 -6.32 -6.76 -13.11
CA GLU A 13 -6.94 -7.19 -14.36
C GLU A 13 -5.84 -7.40 -15.40
N ILE A 14 -5.20 -8.57 -15.35
CA ILE A 14 -4.26 -9.02 -16.38
C ILE A 14 -5.07 -9.44 -17.61
N GLU A 15 -5.54 -8.47 -18.37
CA GLU A 15 -5.91 -8.65 -19.78
C GLU A 15 -5.74 -7.32 -20.53
N SER A 16 -4.55 -6.98 -20.82
CA SER A 16 -4.06 -6.31 -22.05
C SER A 16 -2.67 -5.74 -21.76
N VAL A 17 -1.69 -6.25 -22.45
CA VAL A 17 -0.34 -5.68 -22.55
C VAL A 17 -0.49 -4.33 -23.24
N ALA A 18 -0.63 -3.26 -22.45
CA ALA A 18 -0.54 -1.91 -22.96
C ALA A 18 0.92 -1.63 -23.33
N THR A 19 1.13 -1.18 -24.52
CA THR A 19 2.44 -0.74 -25.03
C THR A 19 3.03 0.36 -24.13
N ALA A 20 4.34 0.32 -23.90
CA ALA A 20 5.10 1.08 -22.90
C ALA A 20 4.92 2.61 -22.90
N ASP A 21 4.28 3.22 -23.88
CA ASP A 21 4.14 4.68 -23.99
C ASP A 21 2.96 5.31 -23.23
N GLY A 22 2.11 4.51 -22.61
CA GLY A 22 0.95 4.98 -21.83
C GLY A 22 0.86 4.42 -20.42
N ALA A 23 1.88 3.66 -19.99
CA ALA A 23 1.88 3.04 -18.67
C ALA A 23 2.18 4.07 -17.57
N GLU A 24 1.45 3.97 -16.44
CA GLU A 24 1.73 4.73 -15.23
C GLU A 24 3.14 4.42 -14.69
N PRO A 25 3.77 5.33 -13.93
CA PRO A 25 5.14 5.16 -13.44
C PRO A 25 5.41 3.84 -12.71
N ALA A 26 4.44 3.35 -11.94
CA ALA A 26 4.54 2.06 -11.25
C ALA A 26 4.52 0.88 -12.21
N GLU A 27 3.70 0.94 -13.26
CA GLU A 27 3.67 -0.08 -14.32
C GLU A 27 4.97 -0.09 -15.10
N ARG A 28 5.53 1.09 -15.42
CA ARG A 28 6.84 1.21 -16.07
C ARG A 28 7.95 0.60 -15.23
N LEU A 29 7.90 0.81 -13.91
CA LEU A 29 8.86 0.21 -13.01
C LEU A 29 8.71 -1.32 -12.98
N MET A 30 7.50 -1.84 -12.89
CA MET A 30 7.24 -3.28 -12.92
C MET A 30 7.68 -3.91 -14.25
N PHE A 31 7.46 -3.25 -15.39
CA PHE A 31 7.95 -3.72 -16.69
C PHE A 31 9.48 -3.65 -16.80
N ALA A 32 10.10 -2.56 -16.33
CA ALA A 32 11.55 -2.44 -16.30
C ALA A 32 12.21 -3.49 -15.38
N MET A 33 11.49 -3.91 -14.33
CA MET A 33 11.92 -4.96 -13.42
C MET A 33 11.68 -6.36 -14.00
N ALA A 34 10.62 -6.55 -14.78
CA ALA A 34 10.35 -7.82 -15.47
C ALA A 34 11.35 -8.10 -16.60
N ASP A 35 11.95 -7.07 -17.17
CA ASP A 35 12.98 -7.18 -18.23
C ASP A 35 14.41 -7.35 -17.67
N SER A 36 14.58 -7.26 -16.35
CA SER A 36 15.83 -7.55 -15.66
C SER A 36 15.74 -8.94 -15.01
N ASP A 37 16.69 -9.84 -15.33
CA ASP A 37 16.83 -11.13 -14.65
C ASP A 37 17.20 -10.99 -13.15
N ALA A 38 17.33 -9.76 -12.65
CA ALA A 38 17.68 -9.50 -11.27
C ALA A 38 16.43 -9.43 -10.39
N PRO A 39 16.35 -10.17 -9.28
CA PRO A 39 15.24 -10.10 -8.35
C PRO A 39 15.17 -8.70 -7.72
N VAL A 40 13.95 -8.18 -7.60
CA VAL A 40 13.69 -6.93 -6.90
C VAL A 40 13.24 -7.23 -5.49
N PHE A 41 13.94 -6.63 -4.54
CA PHE A 41 13.63 -6.80 -3.13
C PHE A 41 13.05 -5.50 -2.55
N PHE A 42 11.86 -5.57 -1.98
CA PHE A 42 11.21 -4.42 -1.33
C PHE A 42 12.07 -3.75 -0.25
N TRP A 43 12.84 -4.54 0.48
CA TRP A 43 13.76 -4.00 1.51
C TRP A 43 14.88 -3.13 0.96
N ASP A 44 15.23 -3.23 -0.32
CA ASP A 44 16.21 -2.33 -0.94
C ASP A 44 15.61 -0.95 -1.19
N ALA A 45 14.33 -0.88 -1.57
CA ALA A 45 13.59 0.38 -1.61
C ALA A 45 13.45 0.99 -0.21
N GLU A 46 13.15 0.17 0.81
CA GLU A 46 13.10 0.62 2.20
C GLU A 46 14.43 1.24 2.66
N LYS A 47 15.54 0.56 2.41
CA LYS A 47 16.88 1.07 2.73
C LYS A 47 17.18 2.36 1.98
N LYS A 48 16.85 2.41 0.68
CA LYS A 48 17.11 3.57 -0.17
C LYS A 48 16.33 4.79 0.28
N VAL A 49 15.06 4.64 0.61
CA VAL A 49 14.14 5.75 0.92
C VAL A 49 14.16 6.10 2.41
N LEU A 50 14.16 5.10 3.29
CA LEU A 50 14.03 5.28 4.74
C LEU A 50 15.36 5.16 5.51
N GLY A 51 16.44 4.72 4.83
CA GLY A 51 17.73 4.42 5.46
C GLY A 51 17.74 3.17 6.34
N LYS A 52 16.67 2.39 6.35
CA LYS A 52 16.52 1.18 7.16
C LYS A 52 15.50 0.22 6.56
N VAL A 53 15.60 -1.06 6.91
CA VAL A 53 14.56 -2.05 6.64
C VAL A 53 13.49 -1.95 7.73
N LEU A 54 12.23 -1.95 7.33
CA LEU A 54 11.11 -1.92 8.26
C LEU A 54 10.90 -3.31 8.89
N GLY A 55 10.67 -3.32 10.20
CA GLY A 55 10.29 -4.54 10.91
C GLY A 55 8.88 -5.00 10.55
N ALA A 56 8.55 -6.22 10.96
CA ALA A 56 7.19 -6.72 10.88
C ALA A 56 6.25 -5.88 11.74
N TRP A 57 5.06 -5.61 11.21
CA TRP A 57 4.03 -4.91 11.97
C TRP A 57 3.30 -5.89 12.91
N ASN A 58 2.95 -5.40 14.07
CA ASN A 58 2.23 -6.19 15.07
C ASN A 58 0.76 -5.74 15.09
N GLN A 59 -0.13 -6.63 14.70
CA GLN A 59 -1.59 -6.40 14.74
C GLN A 59 -2.20 -6.59 16.16
N GLY A 60 -1.39 -7.05 17.12
CA GLY A 60 -1.88 -7.38 18.44
C GLY A 60 -2.82 -8.61 18.44
N GLN A 61 -3.90 -8.53 19.21
CA GLN A 61 -4.87 -9.61 19.35
C GLN A 61 -6.13 -9.44 18.49
N VAL A 62 -6.19 -8.42 17.67
CA VAL A 62 -7.31 -8.18 16.75
C VAL A 62 -7.05 -8.93 15.45
N GLY A 63 -8.04 -9.64 14.94
CA GLY A 63 -7.97 -10.40 13.68
C GLY A 63 -7.93 -9.51 12.44
N SER A 64 -6.99 -8.57 12.39
CA SER A 64 -6.86 -7.54 11.32
C SER A 64 -5.73 -7.84 10.31
N CYS A 65 -5.29 -9.10 10.22
CA CYS A 65 -4.17 -9.50 9.35
C CYS A 65 -4.34 -9.06 7.88
N VAL A 66 -5.55 -9.06 7.37
CA VAL A 66 -5.86 -8.61 6.00
C VAL A 66 -5.50 -7.15 5.80
N SER A 67 -5.86 -6.26 6.73
CA SER A 67 -5.54 -4.84 6.64
C SER A 67 -4.06 -4.56 6.85
N PHE A 68 -3.39 -5.34 7.71
CA PHE A 68 -1.95 -5.26 7.91
C PHE A 68 -1.19 -5.70 6.66
N GLY A 69 -1.58 -6.82 6.04
CA GLY A 69 -1.00 -7.30 4.79
C GLY A 69 -1.23 -6.31 3.64
N CYS A 70 -2.45 -5.84 3.47
CA CYS A 70 -2.80 -4.87 2.44
C CYS A 70 -2.09 -3.53 2.65
N GLY A 71 -2.06 -3.02 3.88
CA GLY A 71 -1.40 -1.76 4.21
C GLY A 71 0.12 -1.84 4.04
N ARG A 72 0.73 -2.96 4.44
CA ARG A 72 2.17 -3.18 4.25
C ARG A 72 2.53 -3.28 2.76
N GLY A 73 1.78 -4.05 1.99
CA GLY A 73 2.00 -4.15 0.55
C GLY A 73 1.87 -2.79 -0.14
N ALA A 74 0.85 -2.00 0.20
CA ALA A 74 0.68 -0.65 -0.31
C ALA A 74 1.87 0.26 0.07
N GLN A 75 2.38 0.16 1.30
CA GLN A 75 3.56 0.92 1.71
C GLN A 75 4.81 0.53 0.92
N ASP A 76 5.04 -0.75 0.73
CA ASP A 76 6.20 -1.25 -0.01
C ASP A 76 6.19 -0.77 -1.46
N VAL A 77 5.03 -0.72 -2.08
CA VAL A 77 4.88 -0.18 -3.44
C VAL A 77 5.12 1.33 -3.48
N LEU A 78 4.58 2.10 -2.53
CA LEU A 78 4.88 3.53 -2.44
C LEU A 78 6.38 3.80 -2.29
N LEU A 79 7.08 2.97 -1.52
CA LEU A 79 8.53 3.07 -1.37
C LEU A 79 9.28 2.77 -2.68
N LEU A 80 8.78 1.82 -3.47
CA LEU A 80 9.33 1.55 -4.81
C LEU A 80 9.14 2.76 -5.74
N GLU A 81 7.95 3.38 -5.76
CA GLU A 81 7.67 4.56 -6.56
C GLU A 81 8.61 5.73 -6.20
N VAL A 82 8.75 6.01 -4.90
CA VAL A 82 9.69 7.04 -4.41
C VAL A 82 11.13 6.68 -4.75
N ALA A 83 11.53 5.42 -4.62
CA ALA A 83 12.86 4.97 -5.00
C ALA A 83 13.11 5.12 -6.52
N ALA A 84 12.06 5.04 -7.32
CA ALA A 84 12.11 5.27 -8.77
C ALA A 84 12.14 6.76 -9.16
N GLY A 85 11.89 7.68 -8.24
CA GLY A 85 11.93 9.12 -8.49
C GLY A 85 10.60 9.86 -8.35
N GLU A 86 9.59 9.23 -7.75
CA GLU A 86 8.26 9.82 -7.46
C GLU A 86 8.15 10.28 -5.99
N PRO A 87 8.92 11.32 -5.57
CA PRO A 87 9.07 11.68 -4.15
C PRO A 87 7.79 12.23 -3.50
N GLU A 88 6.84 12.70 -4.31
CA GLU A 88 5.60 13.30 -3.78
C GLU A 88 4.58 12.26 -3.33
N GLN A 89 4.73 11.02 -3.77
CA GLN A 89 3.78 9.94 -3.49
C GLN A 89 3.83 9.48 -2.03
N TRP A 90 4.96 9.69 -1.36
CA TRP A 90 5.17 9.16 -0.02
C TRP A 90 5.69 10.21 0.96
N PRO A 91 4.93 10.56 2.00
CA PRO A 91 5.36 11.56 2.99
C PRO A 91 6.29 10.99 4.08
N GLY A 92 6.81 9.77 3.92
CA GLY A 92 7.68 9.12 4.91
C GLY A 92 6.94 8.58 6.16
N SER A 93 5.62 8.51 6.12
CA SER A 93 4.79 8.07 7.23
C SER A 93 4.26 6.66 7.03
N GLU A 94 3.95 5.95 8.12
CA GLU A 94 3.39 4.61 8.10
C GLU A 94 1.94 4.62 7.59
N VAL A 95 1.57 3.63 6.79
CA VAL A 95 0.18 3.44 6.35
C VAL A 95 -0.71 3.07 7.54
N ALA A 96 -1.86 3.71 7.65
CA ALA A 96 -2.86 3.40 8.66
C ALA A 96 -3.67 2.17 8.25
N THR A 97 -3.61 1.12 9.04
CA THR A 97 -4.29 -0.15 8.76
C THR A 97 -5.74 -0.18 9.24
N GLU A 98 -6.09 0.66 10.21
CA GLU A 98 -7.43 0.70 10.82
C GLU A 98 -8.52 1.14 9.83
N PRO A 99 -8.32 2.18 8.99
CA PRO A 99 -9.30 2.53 7.97
C PRO A 99 -9.50 1.41 6.95
N ILE A 100 -8.43 0.69 6.57
CA ILE A 100 -8.52 -0.47 5.67
C ILE A 100 -9.35 -1.58 6.34
N TYR A 101 -9.13 -1.84 7.63
CA TYR A 101 -9.87 -2.85 8.37
C TYR A 101 -11.36 -2.48 8.49
N GLY A 102 -11.65 -1.29 8.96
CA GLY A 102 -13.04 -0.81 9.10
C GLY A 102 -13.76 -0.74 7.77
N GLY A 103 -13.12 -0.10 6.78
CA GLY A 103 -13.70 0.09 5.46
C GLY A 103 -13.96 -1.20 4.70
N SER A 104 -13.03 -2.15 4.76
CA SER A 104 -13.25 -3.47 4.15
C SER A 104 -14.45 -4.21 4.74
N ARG A 105 -14.69 -4.08 6.04
CA ARG A 105 -15.78 -4.75 6.74
C ARG A 105 -17.12 -4.06 6.58
N VAL A 106 -17.14 -2.74 6.67
CA VAL A 106 -18.37 -1.94 6.72
C VAL A 106 -18.79 -1.49 5.32
N GLU A 107 -17.95 -0.71 4.65
CA GLU A 107 -18.30 -0.10 3.36
C GLU A 107 -18.36 -1.14 2.24
N VAL A 108 -17.40 -2.06 2.19
CA VAL A 108 -17.37 -3.09 1.15
C VAL A 108 -18.14 -4.34 1.56
N GLY A 109 -17.91 -4.82 2.77
CA GLY A 109 -18.48 -6.06 3.30
C GLY A 109 -19.89 -5.91 3.87
N GLY A 110 -20.42 -4.69 3.99
CA GLY A 110 -21.79 -4.44 4.50
C GLY A 110 -22.01 -4.91 5.94
N GLY A 111 -20.95 -5.01 6.76
CA GLY A 111 -21.05 -5.47 8.13
C GLY A 111 -21.37 -6.97 8.30
N GLN A 112 -21.17 -7.78 7.26
CA GLN A 112 -21.56 -9.21 7.25
C GLN A 112 -20.74 -10.09 8.20
N ILE A 113 -19.53 -9.65 8.58
CA ILE A 113 -18.67 -10.40 9.51
C ILE A 113 -18.93 -9.92 10.93
N SER A 114 -19.48 -10.78 11.79
CA SER A 114 -19.79 -10.46 13.18
C SER A 114 -18.59 -10.59 14.12
N GLY A 115 -17.61 -11.43 13.80
CA GLY A 115 -16.37 -11.62 14.56
C GLY A 115 -15.21 -10.78 14.00
N ASP A 116 -14.00 -11.09 14.42
CA ASP A 116 -12.78 -10.54 13.87
C ASP A 116 -12.51 -11.05 12.44
N GLY A 117 -11.67 -10.35 11.73
CA GLY A 117 -11.26 -10.70 10.37
C GLY A 117 -11.89 -9.83 9.29
N SER A 118 -11.39 -9.98 8.09
CA SER A 118 -11.93 -9.40 6.86
C SER A 118 -11.53 -10.27 5.66
N ILE A 119 -12.03 -9.94 4.48
CA ILE A 119 -11.70 -10.62 3.23
C ILE A 119 -10.70 -9.78 2.44
N GLY A 120 -9.64 -10.42 1.93
CA GLY A 120 -8.58 -9.73 1.18
C GLY A 120 -9.11 -8.92 -0.02
N ALA A 121 -10.05 -9.50 -0.77
CA ALA A 121 -10.70 -8.81 -1.88
C ALA A 121 -11.47 -7.56 -1.44
N TRP A 122 -12.08 -7.56 -0.26
CA TRP A 122 -12.76 -6.38 0.28
C TRP A 122 -11.77 -5.28 0.68
N ALA A 123 -10.65 -5.65 1.30
CA ALA A 123 -9.61 -4.70 1.64
C ALA A 123 -8.98 -4.08 0.38
N ALA A 124 -8.67 -4.89 -0.62
CA ALA A 124 -8.16 -4.42 -1.90
C ALA A 124 -9.16 -3.49 -2.61
N LYS A 125 -10.44 -3.87 -2.65
CA LYS A 125 -11.50 -3.01 -3.21
C LYS A 125 -11.62 -1.70 -2.45
N TRP A 126 -11.59 -1.74 -1.12
CA TRP A 126 -11.67 -0.51 -0.31
C TRP A 126 -10.49 0.42 -0.60
N VAL A 127 -9.27 -0.10 -0.62
CA VAL A 127 -8.07 0.69 -0.95
C VAL A 127 -8.15 1.27 -2.36
N LYS A 128 -8.65 0.49 -3.34
CA LYS A 128 -8.86 0.96 -4.71
C LYS A 128 -9.84 2.13 -4.77
N ASP A 129 -10.95 2.03 -4.07
CA ASP A 129 -12.06 2.98 -4.18
C ASP A 129 -11.82 4.26 -3.34
N TRP A 130 -11.11 4.14 -2.20
CA TRP A 130 -10.96 5.21 -1.21
C TRP A 130 -9.52 5.67 -1.01
N GLY A 131 -8.53 4.90 -1.52
CA GLY A 131 -7.12 5.15 -1.31
C GLY A 131 -6.63 4.69 0.07
N ILE A 132 -5.42 5.12 0.44
CA ILE A 132 -4.81 4.82 1.73
C ILE A 132 -4.62 6.09 2.54
N LEU A 133 -4.72 5.95 3.86
CA LEU A 133 -4.37 6.99 4.81
C LEU A 133 -3.00 6.68 5.41
N VAL A 134 -2.19 7.72 5.61
CA VAL A 134 -0.91 7.61 6.28
C VAL A 134 -0.98 8.23 7.67
N ARG A 135 -0.30 7.62 8.63
CA ARG A 135 -0.21 8.11 9.99
C ARG A 135 0.62 9.38 10.02
N LYS A 136 0.09 10.43 10.61
CA LYS A 136 0.87 11.64 10.92
C LYS A 136 1.29 11.57 12.39
N ARG A 137 2.59 11.55 12.63
CA ARG A 137 3.09 11.73 13.99
C ARG A 137 2.89 13.18 14.37
N TYR A 138 2.06 13.43 15.36
CA TYR A 138 2.05 14.71 16.05
C TYR A 138 3.17 14.70 17.09
N SER A 139 4.11 15.63 16.99
CA SER A 139 5.02 15.83 18.10
C SER A 139 4.20 16.39 19.26
N THR A 140 4.13 15.65 20.34
CA THR A 140 3.67 16.17 21.65
C THR A 140 4.78 17.04 22.25
N SER A 141 5.13 18.15 21.56
CA SER A 141 5.96 19.18 22.15
C SER A 141 5.02 20.18 22.78
N GLY A 142 4.82 20.07 24.09
CA GLY A 142 4.05 21.05 24.79
C GLY A 142 3.48 20.52 26.11
N GLY A 143 4.24 20.54 27.14
CA GLY A 143 3.88 20.46 28.52
C GLY A 143 4.97 21.13 29.32
#